data_d8c62daba3bb8f1ebdaa2ad9835f024b
#
_entry.id   d8c62daba3bb8f1ebdaa2ad9835f024b
#
_cell.length_a   1.000
_cell.length_b   1.000
_cell.length_c   1.000
_cell.angle_alpha   90.00
_cell.angle_beta   90.00
_cell.angle_gamma   90.00
#
_symmetry.space_group_name_H-M   'P 1'
#
loop_
_entity.id
_entity.type
_entity.pdbx_description
1 polymer ?
#
loop_
_entity_poly.entity_id
_entity_poly.type
_entity_poly.pdbx_seq_one_letter_code
_entity_poly.pdbx_strand_id
1 'polypeptide(L)'
;MSRLSGPLPPQARCCAEGDFPLGDYGYPAPSSPIIDLSGLPCHLSVVNRKQTQFRFSFPLIVLISFAPLATRANWPEFRGPSGDGHASAHAAAKLEGLPLHWSETNNVKWKTAIPHRGWSTPVIMGSQVWLTSATEDGHDFFAICVDAETGKVRFNEKVFHSDNPEPLGNGASMNCYATPSGVIEPGRVYVHFGSFGTACLDTSTGKVLWKRDDLPCRHYRGPSSSLVSFENLIILTMDGADLQYHVALDKNTGKTVWKTNRSVAWNDENVPGQMAKDGDMRKAHSTPLIVTADGKAQMVSAGAKAAYGYDPATGREIWKVQYKDFSTAPRPVFDHGLAFIVTGMTMRELWAVKTDGQGDVTDTAVMWKLKTHVGRYASPLLADGLIYTAAEESFVTCLEAATGQTVWTERIGGKYAASPIYADGRIYLFDQEGTTTVLKPGRTFQVLATNTLADGFMASPAASGNAFFLRTKTHLYRIESASRTGV
;
A
#
# COMPACT_ATOMS: atom_id res chain seq x y z
N MET A 1 41.93 39.83 30.00
CA MET A 1 43.35 39.41 29.91
C MET A 1 43.27 37.95 29.46
N SER A 2 43.74 37.48 28.37
CA SER A 2 44.64 37.97 27.30
C SER A 2 44.21 37.18 26.01
N ARG A 3 44.29 37.92 24.92
CA ARG A 3 44.12 37.38 23.54
C ARG A 3 45.34 36.51 23.18
N LEU A 4 45.12 35.47 22.34
CA LEU A 4 46.14 35.05 21.37
C LEU A 4 45.42 34.58 20.09
N SER A 5 45.77 35.31 19.05
CA SER A 5 45.48 35.11 17.63
C SER A 5 46.57 34.26 16.98
N GLY A 6 46.21 33.34 16.10
CA GLY A 6 47.14 32.63 15.23
C GLY A 6 46.51 32.41 13.83
N PRO A 7 47.29 32.35 12.74
CA PRO A 7 46.89 32.79 11.41
C PRO A 7 46.36 31.67 10.51
N LEU A 8 45.57 32.11 9.50
CA LEU A 8 45.09 31.35 8.34
C LEU A 8 46.25 31.03 7.37
N PRO A 9 46.22 29.86 6.69
CA PRO A 9 47.06 29.64 5.50
C PRO A 9 46.26 29.86 4.20
N PRO A 10 46.96 30.02 3.07
CA PRO A 10 46.52 30.79 1.93
C PRO A 10 45.79 30.01 0.83
N GLN A 11 45.05 30.77 0.01
CA GLN A 11 44.45 30.41 -1.25
C GLN A 11 45.50 29.93 -2.27
N ALA A 12 45.20 28.83 -3.01
CA ALA A 12 45.85 28.49 -4.27
C ALA A 12 44.86 28.61 -5.41
N ARG A 13 45.27 29.36 -6.44
CA ARG A 13 44.57 29.69 -7.67
C ARG A 13 44.71 28.59 -8.72
N CYS A 14 43.66 28.50 -9.54
CA CYS A 14 43.57 28.26 -11.01
C CYS A 14 44.74 27.67 -11.78
N CYS A 15 44.40 26.73 -12.65
CA CYS A 15 44.66 26.59 -14.11
C CYS A 15 44.42 25.11 -14.46
N ALA A 16 43.92 24.61 -15.56
CA ALA A 16 43.73 25.14 -16.90
C ALA A 16 42.82 24.14 -17.65
N GLU A 17 42.32 24.61 -18.74
CA GLU A 17 41.55 23.89 -19.78
C GLU A 17 42.29 22.65 -20.32
N GLY A 18 41.53 21.59 -20.63
CA GLY A 18 42.00 20.43 -21.36
C GLY A 18 40.86 19.86 -22.17
N ASP A 19 40.82 20.18 -23.47
CA ASP A 19 39.98 19.61 -24.50
C ASP A 19 40.16 18.09 -24.62
N PHE A 20 39.07 17.34 -24.64
CA PHE A 20 39.04 15.98 -25.16
C PHE A 20 37.91 15.81 -26.21
N PRO A 21 38.19 15.13 -27.31
CA PRO A 21 37.37 15.13 -28.51
C PRO A 21 36.17 14.22 -28.40
N LEU A 22 35.08 14.67 -29.05
CA LEU A 22 33.85 13.91 -29.32
C LEU A 22 34.14 12.75 -30.24
N GLY A 23 33.98 11.54 -29.73
CA GLY A 23 33.97 10.31 -30.54
C GLY A 23 32.54 9.98 -30.94
N ASP A 24 32.28 10.09 -32.26
CA ASP A 24 31.07 9.60 -32.92
C ASP A 24 30.99 8.06 -32.81
N TYR A 25 29.95 7.56 -32.10
CA TYR A 25 29.48 6.20 -32.28
C TYR A 25 28.06 6.21 -32.85
N GLY A 26 28.02 6.04 -34.19
CA GLY A 26 26.79 5.83 -34.93
C GLY A 26 26.19 4.44 -34.62
N TYR A 27 24.92 4.44 -34.22
CA TYR A 27 24.08 3.24 -34.21
C TYR A 27 23.33 3.16 -35.55
N PRO A 28 23.28 2.02 -36.23
CA PRO A 28 22.49 1.84 -37.43
C PRO A 28 21.01 1.64 -37.08
N ALA A 29 20.14 2.40 -37.75
CA ALA A 29 18.72 2.20 -37.71
C ALA A 29 18.29 0.90 -38.42
N PRO A 30 17.25 0.19 -37.98
CA PRO A 30 16.72 -0.96 -38.69
C PRO A 30 15.91 -0.53 -39.89
N SER A 31 16.27 -1.04 -41.07
CA SER A 31 15.55 -0.86 -42.34
C SER A 31 14.26 -1.68 -42.36
N SER A 32 13.14 -1.01 -42.60
CA SER A 32 11.88 -1.67 -42.94
C SER A 32 11.85 -2.02 -44.43
N PRO A 33 11.34 -3.18 -44.84
CA PRO A 33 11.19 -3.50 -46.25
C PRO A 33 9.98 -2.81 -46.87
N ILE A 34 10.23 -2.07 -47.94
CA ILE A 34 9.20 -1.52 -48.84
C ILE A 34 8.75 -2.66 -49.75
N ILE A 35 7.46 -3.01 -49.72
CA ILE A 35 6.86 -3.96 -50.66
C ILE A 35 6.44 -3.15 -51.90
N ASP A 36 7.14 -3.42 -53.02
CA ASP A 36 6.82 -2.90 -54.35
C ASP A 36 5.64 -3.71 -54.94
N LEU A 37 4.52 -3.02 -55.21
CA LEU A 37 3.35 -3.58 -55.90
C LEU A 37 3.24 -2.99 -57.29
N SER A 38 4.20 -3.25 -58.15
CA SER A 38 4.10 -2.96 -59.62
C SER A 38 4.19 -4.32 -60.37
N GLY A 39 3.04 -4.75 -60.82
CA GLY A 39 3.03 -5.85 -61.81
C GLY A 39 1.82 -6.78 -61.77
N LEU A 40 0.66 -6.33 -62.21
CA LEU A 40 -0.36 -7.28 -62.70
C LEU A 40 -1.05 -6.67 -63.95
N PRO A 41 -1.17 -7.42 -65.04
CA PRO A 41 -1.69 -6.92 -66.33
C PRO A 41 -3.22 -6.90 -66.35
N CYS A 42 -3.75 -5.80 -66.94
CA CYS A 42 -5.15 -5.70 -67.29
C CYS A 42 -5.53 -6.63 -68.42
N HIS A 43 -6.44 -7.54 -68.21
CA HIS A 43 -7.27 -8.15 -69.29
C HIS A 43 -8.68 -7.64 -69.20
N LEU A 44 -9.08 -6.82 -70.16
CA LEU A 44 -10.45 -6.48 -70.47
C LEU A 44 -11.10 -7.66 -71.21
N SER A 45 -12.16 -8.24 -70.67
CA SER A 45 -13.14 -9.03 -71.43
C SER A 45 -14.53 -8.48 -71.18
N VAL A 46 -15.09 -8.05 -72.27
CA VAL A 46 -16.47 -7.56 -72.39
C VAL A 46 -17.41 -8.75 -72.36
N VAL A 47 -18.36 -8.81 -71.42
CA VAL A 47 -19.47 -9.76 -71.43
C VAL A 47 -20.79 -9.04 -71.19
N ASN A 48 -21.74 -9.34 -72.09
CA ASN A 48 -23.07 -8.80 -72.31
C ASN A 48 -23.99 -8.75 -71.09
N ARG A 49 -24.77 -7.65 -71.02
CA ARG A 49 -25.89 -7.43 -70.10
C ARG A 49 -27.02 -8.43 -70.34
N LYS A 50 -27.43 -9.12 -69.26
CA LYS A 50 -28.83 -9.54 -69.04
C LYS A 50 -29.29 -8.90 -67.74
N GLN A 51 -30.31 -8.10 -67.80
CA GLN A 51 -30.99 -7.49 -66.66
C GLN A 51 -31.75 -8.58 -65.89
N THR A 52 -31.33 -8.83 -64.65
CA THR A 52 -32.09 -9.57 -63.67
C THR A 52 -32.34 -8.64 -62.48
N GLN A 53 -33.60 -8.32 -62.21
CA GLN A 53 -34.01 -7.52 -61.06
C GLN A 53 -33.79 -8.33 -59.77
N PHE A 54 -32.75 -7.96 -59.01
CA PHE A 54 -32.59 -8.45 -57.63
C PHE A 54 -33.21 -7.43 -56.67
N ARG A 55 -34.23 -7.87 -55.94
CA ARG A 55 -34.74 -7.16 -54.76
C ARG A 55 -33.71 -7.28 -53.67
N PHE A 56 -33.02 -6.17 -53.34
CA PHE A 56 -32.15 -6.06 -52.21
C PHE A 56 -33.02 -5.93 -50.94
N SER A 57 -33.11 -6.98 -50.15
CA SER A 57 -33.45 -6.90 -48.72
C SER A 57 -32.22 -6.47 -47.98
N PHE A 58 -32.19 -5.22 -47.48
CA PHE A 58 -31.15 -4.74 -46.58
C PHE A 58 -31.34 -5.41 -45.23
N PRO A 59 -30.38 -6.19 -44.71
CA PRO A 59 -30.42 -6.59 -43.30
C PRO A 59 -30.16 -5.30 -42.47
N LEU A 60 -31.06 -5.02 -41.55
CA LEU A 60 -30.91 -3.99 -40.55
C LEU A 60 -29.73 -4.41 -39.63
N ILE A 61 -28.53 -3.87 -39.89
CA ILE A 61 -27.39 -4.04 -39.00
C ILE A 61 -27.65 -3.16 -37.78
N VAL A 62 -28.11 -3.78 -36.69
CA VAL A 62 -28.17 -3.16 -35.37
C VAL A 62 -26.71 -3.01 -34.89
N LEU A 63 -26.16 -1.83 -35.04
CA LEU A 63 -24.90 -1.44 -34.40
C LEU A 63 -25.15 -1.39 -32.89
N ILE A 64 -24.86 -2.50 -32.21
CA ILE A 64 -24.76 -2.52 -30.76
C ILE A 64 -23.49 -1.71 -30.43
N SER A 65 -23.65 -0.43 -30.08
CA SER A 65 -22.60 0.39 -29.49
C SER A 65 -22.23 -0.24 -28.14
N PHE A 66 -21.18 -1.03 -28.11
CA PHE A 66 -20.48 -1.34 -26.88
C PHE A 66 -19.82 -0.03 -26.42
N ALA A 67 -20.50 0.73 -25.57
CA ALA A 67 -19.81 1.75 -24.79
C ALA A 67 -18.70 1.01 -24.00
N PRO A 68 -17.44 1.46 -24.06
CA PRO A 68 -16.40 0.88 -23.22
C PRO A 68 -16.85 1.05 -21.78
N LEU A 69 -17.09 -0.05 -21.07
CA LEU A 69 -17.21 -0.02 -19.65
C LEU A 69 -15.88 0.55 -19.13
N ALA A 70 -15.91 1.77 -18.64
CA ALA A 70 -14.76 2.36 -17.98
C ALA A 70 -14.34 1.40 -16.87
N THR A 71 -13.20 0.74 -17.05
CA THR A 71 -12.65 -0.15 -16.04
C THR A 71 -12.32 0.71 -14.84
N ARG A 72 -13.09 0.55 -13.77
CA ARG A 72 -12.83 1.24 -12.52
C ARG A 72 -11.43 0.85 -12.03
N ALA A 73 -10.66 1.83 -11.56
CA ALA A 73 -9.43 1.55 -10.88
C ALA A 73 -9.73 0.67 -9.65
N ASN A 74 -9.03 -0.46 -9.54
CA ASN A 74 -9.17 -1.36 -8.40
C ASN A 74 -8.29 -0.91 -7.23
N TRP A 75 -8.64 -1.33 -6.02
CA TRP A 75 -7.83 -1.17 -4.81
C TRP A 75 -7.56 -2.54 -4.20
N PRO A 76 -6.61 -3.32 -4.78
CA PRO A 76 -6.55 -4.77 -4.55
C PRO A 76 -5.94 -5.20 -3.23
N GLU A 77 -5.18 -4.33 -2.55
CA GLU A 77 -4.50 -4.65 -1.30
C GLU A 77 -4.37 -3.41 -0.38
N PHE A 78 -3.77 -3.60 0.80
CA PHE A 78 -3.42 -2.51 1.71
C PHE A 78 -2.57 -1.45 1.00
N ARG A 79 -3.04 -0.19 1.05
CA ARG A 79 -2.44 0.98 0.39
C ARG A 79 -2.49 0.95 -1.14
N GLY A 80 -3.41 0.20 -1.73
CA GLY A 80 -3.77 0.31 -3.15
C GLY A 80 -2.91 -0.50 -4.12
N PRO A 81 -3.01 -0.22 -5.42
CA PRO A 81 -2.50 -1.09 -6.47
C PRO A 81 -0.97 -1.28 -6.47
N SER A 82 -0.22 -0.32 -5.93
CA SER A 82 1.24 -0.41 -5.76
C SER A 82 1.66 -0.59 -4.29
N GLY A 83 0.69 -0.65 -3.37
CA GLY A 83 0.95 -0.78 -1.95
C GLY A 83 1.61 0.44 -1.28
N ASP A 84 1.68 1.57 -1.95
CA ASP A 84 2.41 2.77 -1.55
C ASP A 84 1.50 3.94 -1.12
N GLY A 85 0.17 3.80 -1.29
CA GLY A 85 -0.82 4.82 -0.97
C GLY A 85 -1.24 5.68 -2.17
N HIS A 86 -0.78 5.36 -3.36
CA HIS A 86 -1.23 6.02 -4.58
C HIS A 86 -2.49 5.36 -5.12
N ALA A 87 -3.46 6.18 -5.51
CA ALA A 87 -4.72 5.69 -6.05
C ALA A 87 -4.62 5.19 -7.50
N SER A 88 -3.50 5.42 -8.17
CA SER A 88 -3.20 4.88 -9.49
C SER A 88 -1.80 4.27 -9.51
N ALA A 89 -1.65 3.10 -10.12
CA ALA A 89 -0.36 2.41 -10.27
C ALA A 89 0.63 3.16 -11.20
N HIS A 90 0.16 4.13 -11.96
CA HIS A 90 0.98 4.96 -12.86
C HIS A 90 0.51 6.41 -12.79
N ALA A 91 1.44 7.36 -12.81
CA ALA A 91 1.16 8.81 -12.86
C ALA A 91 0.24 9.22 -14.04
N ALA A 92 0.13 8.37 -15.08
CA ALA A 92 -0.73 8.59 -16.23
C ALA A 92 -2.21 8.23 -16.01
N ALA A 93 -2.55 7.40 -15.04
CA ALA A 93 -3.92 7.04 -14.71
C ALA A 93 -4.45 7.98 -13.62
N LYS A 94 -4.79 9.20 -13.99
CA LYS A 94 -5.40 10.14 -13.04
C LYS A 94 -6.78 9.64 -12.64
N LEU A 95 -6.98 9.40 -11.34
CA LEU A 95 -8.32 9.40 -10.77
C LEU A 95 -8.80 10.85 -10.78
N GLU A 96 -9.75 11.16 -11.65
CA GLU A 96 -10.32 12.49 -11.74
C GLU A 96 -11.71 12.52 -11.13
N GLY A 97 -12.05 13.63 -10.50
CA GLY A 97 -13.39 13.87 -9.99
C GLY A 97 -13.66 13.35 -8.60
N LEU A 98 -12.64 13.01 -7.83
CA LEU A 98 -12.81 12.75 -6.41
C LEU A 98 -13.29 14.03 -5.69
N PRO A 99 -14.29 13.94 -4.78
CA PRO A 99 -14.79 15.11 -4.08
C PRO A 99 -13.73 15.75 -3.20
N LEU A 100 -13.63 17.08 -3.25
CA LEU A 100 -12.78 17.85 -2.35
C LEU A 100 -13.46 18.07 -0.99
N HIS A 101 -14.81 18.19 -1.01
CA HIS A 101 -15.61 18.44 0.19
C HIS A 101 -16.65 17.38 0.39
N TRP A 102 -16.81 16.92 1.64
CA TRP A 102 -17.89 16.04 2.10
C TRP A 102 -18.23 16.23 3.57
N SER A 103 -19.39 15.75 3.95
CA SER A 103 -19.85 15.66 5.33
C SER A 103 -20.86 14.51 5.42
N GLU A 104 -21.43 14.24 6.60
CA GLU A 104 -22.49 13.24 6.76
C GLU A 104 -23.70 13.44 5.81
N THR A 105 -23.92 14.66 5.32
CA THR A 105 -25.06 15.03 4.46
C THR A 105 -24.68 15.47 3.05
N ASN A 106 -23.38 15.52 2.73
CA ASN A 106 -22.90 16.00 1.43
C ASN A 106 -21.89 15.04 0.82
N ASN A 107 -22.07 14.69 -0.45
CA ASN A 107 -21.21 13.79 -1.22
C ASN A 107 -21.09 12.36 -0.62
N VAL A 108 -21.99 11.95 0.27
CA VAL A 108 -22.15 10.58 0.74
C VAL A 108 -23.15 9.87 -0.17
N LYS A 109 -22.69 8.97 -1.03
CA LYS A 109 -23.54 8.13 -1.88
C LYS A 109 -24.35 7.14 -1.05
N TRP A 110 -23.66 6.47 -0.13
CA TRP A 110 -24.22 5.57 0.84
C TRP A 110 -23.33 5.44 2.09
N LYS A 111 -23.95 5.02 3.19
CA LYS A 111 -23.35 4.73 4.49
C LYS A 111 -23.89 3.39 4.96
N THR A 112 -23.04 2.43 5.24
CA THR A 112 -23.44 1.08 5.65
C THR A 112 -22.80 0.72 6.98
N ALA A 113 -23.60 0.34 7.96
CA ALA A 113 -23.10 -0.20 9.23
C ALA A 113 -22.39 -1.55 8.97
N ILE A 114 -21.17 -1.68 9.46
CA ILE A 114 -20.37 -2.89 9.33
C ILE A 114 -20.44 -3.65 10.65
N PRO A 115 -20.94 -4.90 10.65
CA PRO A 115 -21.04 -5.69 11.86
C PRO A 115 -19.67 -6.01 12.44
N HIS A 116 -19.64 -6.12 13.78
CA HIS A 116 -18.44 -6.41 14.55
C HIS A 116 -17.34 -5.35 14.42
N ARG A 117 -16.16 -5.62 14.97
CA ARG A 117 -15.04 -4.70 15.00
C ARG A 117 -13.98 -5.07 13.98
N GLY A 118 -13.44 -4.09 13.26
CA GLY A 118 -12.34 -4.33 12.31
C GLY A 118 -11.75 -3.03 11.77
N TRP A 119 -10.44 -3.06 11.49
CA TRP A 119 -9.69 -1.91 11.00
C TRP A 119 -8.96 -2.18 9.69
N SER A 120 -9.35 -3.26 9.00
CA SER A 120 -8.82 -3.54 7.66
C SER A 120 -9.20 -2.41 6.69
N THR A 121 -8.25 -2.02 5.82
CA THR A 121 -8.54 -1.21 4.65
C THR A 121 -9.52 -1.95 3.75
N PRO A 122 -10.53 -1.27 3.17
CA PRO A 122 -11.37 -1.86 2.13
C PRO A 122 -10.54 -2.28 0.92
N VAL A 123 -10.66 -3.53 0.46
CA VAL A 123 -10.08 -3.95 -0.82
C VAL A 123 -11.17 -4.06 -1.86
N ILE A 124 -10.91 -3.55 -3.08
CA ILE A 124 -11.94 -3.30 -4.09
C ILE A 124 -11.55 -3.89 -5.42
N MET A 125 -12.48 -4.63 -6.01
CA MET A 125 -12.39 -5.07 -7.41
C MET A 125 -13.77 -5.04 -8.06
N GLY A 126 -13.89 -4.24 -9.13
CA GLY A 126 -15.16 -4.06 -9.82
C GLY A 126 -16.25 -3.51 -8.91
N SER A 127 -17.33 -4.26 -8.70
CA SER A 127 -18.46 -3.89 -7.84
C SER A 127 -18.39 -4.45 -6.42
N GLN A 128 -17.24 -4.97 -5.99
CA GLN A 128 -17.12 -5.63 -4.69
C GLN A 128 -16.12 -4.88 -3.80
N VAL A 129 -16.53 -4.65 -2.55
CA VAL A 129 -15.69 -4.09 -1.49
C VAL A 129 -15.62 -5.12 -0.36
N TRP A 130 -14.44 -5.64 -0.09
CA TRP A 130 -14.24 -6.64 0.94
C TRP A 130 -13.51 -6.08 2.16
N LEU A 131 -13.93 -6.55 3.33
CA LEU A 131 -13.46 -6.14 4.66
C LEU A 131 -13.31 -7.37 5.55
N THR A 132 -12.50 -7.25 6.59
CA THR A 132 -12.47 -8.23 7.70
C THR A 132 -13.06 -7.60 8.95
N SER A 133 -13.76 -8.40 9.76
CA SER A 133 -14.24 -8.03 11.10
C SER A 133 -14.12 -9.22 12.05
N ALA A 134 -14.12 -8.95 13.35
CA ALA A 134 -14.14 -9.97 14.39
C ALA A 134 -15.02 -9.50 15.55
N THR A 135 -15.58 -10.42 16.31
CA THR A 135 -16.23 -10.09 17.58
C THR A 135 -15.24 -9.40 18.52
N GLU A 136 -15.72 -8.55 19.42
CA GLU A 136 -14.84 -7.77 20.31
C GLU A 136 -14.06 -8.65 21.28
N ASP A 137 -14.62 -9.78 21.65
CA ASP A 137 -14.01 -10.82 22.48
C ASP A 137 -13.01 -11.71 21.72
N GLY A 138 -12.98 -11.63 20.35
CA GLY A 138 -12.05 -12.35 19.51
C GLY A 138 -12.41 -13.79 19.21
N HIS A 139 -13.64 -14.23 19.51
CA HIS A 139 -14.06 -15.60 19.25
C HIS A 139 -14.40 -15.86 17.78
N ASP A 140 -15.07 -14.95 17.09
CA ASP A 140 -15.52 -15.17 15.72
C ASP A 140 -14.92 -14.15 14.75
N PHE A 141 -14.52 -14.64 13.56
CA PHE A 141 -13.82 -13.85 12.52
C PHE A 141 -14.58 -13.92 11.20
N PHE A 142 -14.78 -12.76 10.57
CA PHE A 142 -15.68 -12.60 9.43
C PHE A 142 -14.99 -11.96 8.22
N ALA A 143 -15.31 -12.47 7.03
CA ALA A 143 -15.09 -11.81 5.75
C ALA A 143 -16.40 -11.18 5.30
N ILE A 144 -16.39 -9.87 5.02
CA ILE A 144 -17.59 -9.11 4.68
C ILE A 144 -17.43 -8.52 3.28
N CYS A 145 -18.40 -8.74 2.41
CA CYS A 145 -18.48 -8.12 1.09
C CYS A 145 -19.64 -7.13 1.04
N VAL A 146 -19.35 -5.93 0.58
CA VAL A 146 -20.34 -4.87 0.34
C VAL A 146 -20.37 -4.58 -1.17
N ASP A 147 -21.56 -4.38 -1.70
CA ASP A 147 -21.74 -3.93 -3.08
C ASP A 147 -21.28 -2.46 -3.20
N ALA A 148 -20.32 -2.22 -4.08
CA ALA A 148 -19.72 -0.89 -4.23
C ALA A 148 -20.71 0.19 -4.70
N GLU A 149 -21.77 -0.18 -5.46
CA GLU A 149 -22.73 0.78 -5.99
C GLU A 149 -23.85 1.10 -4.99
N THR A 150 -24.34 0.07 -4.32
CA THR A 150 -25.54 0.18 -3.51
C THR A 150 -25.30 0.24 -2.01
N GLY A 151 -24.08 -0.11 -1.56
CA GLY A 151 -23.73 -0.23 -0.16
C GLY A 151 -24.36 -1.44 0.55
N LYS A 152 -25.06 -2.32 -0.16
CA LYS A 152 -25.68 -3.51 0.44
C LYS A 152 -24.64 -4.56 0.78
N VAL A 153 -24.72 -5.14 1.97
CA VAL A 153 -23.90 -6.29 2.34
C VAL A 153 -24.33 -7.48 1.47
N ARG A 154 -23.40 -8.02 0.69
CA ARG A 154 -23.60 -9.22 -0.14
C ARG A 154 -23.28 -10.50 0.61
N PHE A 155 -22.19 -10.49 1.37
CA PHE A 155 -21.69 -11.60 2.17
C PHE A 155 -21.25 -11.11 3.55
N ASN A 156 -21.51 -11.93 4.56
CA ASN A 156 -21.00 -11.79 5.93
C ASN A 156 -20.66 -13.21 6.43
N GLU A 157 -19.51 -13.71 6.00
CA GLU A 157 -19.11 -15.10 6.20
C GLU A 157 -18.25 -15.25 7.44
N LYS A 158 -18.70 -16.09 8.40
CA LYS A 158 -17.85 -16.51 9.51
C LYS A 158 -16.82 -17.51 9.00
N VAL A 159 -15.54 -17.10 8.97
CA VAL A 159 -14.44 -17.87 8.39
C VAL A 159 -13.74 -18.72 9.45
N PHE A 160 -13.52 -18.15 10.63
CA PHE A 160 -12.83 -18.81 11.74
C PHE A 160 -13.58 -18.63 13.06
N HIS A 161 -13.26 -19.53 14.00
CA HIS A 161 -13.65 -19.48 15.40
C HIS A 161 -12.45 -19.82 16.28
N SER A 162 -12.32 -19.16 17.42
CA SER A 162 -11.32 -19.45 18.44
C SER A 162 -11.99 -19.62 19.80
N ASP A 163 -11.79 -20.77 20.44
CA ASP A 163 -12.33 -21.03 21.78
C ASP A 163 -11.63 -20.22 22.87
N ASN A 164 -10.34 -19.89 22.66
CA ASN A 164 -9.49 -19.20 23.64
C ASN A 164 -8.63 -18.12 22.97
N PRO A 165 -9.23 -17.00 22.53
CA PRO A 165 -8.48 -15.91 21.92
C PRO A 165 -7.58 -15.23 22.95
N GLU A 166 -6.32 -14.92 22.58
CA GLU A 166 -5.45 -14.11 23.44
C GLU A 166 -6.05 -12.70 23.61
N PRO A 167 -6.27 -12.20 24.83
CA PRO A 167 -6.83 -10.88 25.06
C PRO A 167 -5.93 -9.77 24.49
N LEU A 168 -6.52 -8.75 23.88
CA LEU A 168 -5.78 -7.57 23.40
C LEU A 168 -5.21 -6.71 24.54
N GLY A 169 -5.76 -6.83 25.75
CA GLY A 169 -5.34 -6.08 26.93
C GLY A 169 -5.33 -4.56 26.64
N ASN A 170 -4.27 -3.87 27.07
CA ASN A 170 -4.09 -2.43 26.81
C ASN A 170 -3.95 -2.11 25.31
N GLY A 171 -3.77 -3.10 24.45
CA GLY A 171 -3.75 -2.94 22.99
C GLY A 171 -5.12 -2.67 22.36
N ALA A 172 -6.22 -2.94 23.06
CA ALA A 172 -7.58 -2.82 22.53
C ALA A 172 -7.97 -1.39 22.04
N SER A 173 -7.32 -0.35 22.54
CA SER A 173 -7.49 1.03 22.06
C SER A 173 -6.71 1.32 20.78
N MET A 174 -5.69 0.52 20.46
CA MET A 174 -4.74 0.75 19.36
C MET A 174 -4.83 -0.30 18.26
N ASN A 175 -5.45 -1.46 18.53
CA ASN A 175 -5.55 -2.58 17.61
C ASN A 175 -6.86 -3.36 17.82
N CYS A 176 -7.19 -4.27 16.90
CA CYS A 176 -8.28 -5.22 17.02
C CYS A 176 -7.90 -6.55 16.38
N TYR A 177 -8.75 -7.58 16.53
CA TYR A 177 -8.50 -8.91 15.98
C TYR A 177 -8.60 -8.98 14.44
N ALA A 178 -9.20 -7.97 13.78
CA ALA A 178 -9.37 -7.88 12.34
C ALA A 178 -8.78 -6.59 11.76
N THR A 179 -7.52 -6.30 12.13
CA THR A 179 -6.75 -5.17 11.56
C THR A 179 -6.11 -5.53 10.22
N PRO A 180 -5.59 -6.76 9.97
CA PRO A 180 -4.99 -7.07 8.68
C PRO A 180 -5.97 -6.87 7.52
N SER A 181 -5.51 -6.21 6.47
CA SER A 181 -6.25 -6.03 5.22
C SER A 181 -6.06 -7.24 4.33
N GLY A 182 -7.11 -7.58 3.58
CA GLY A 182 -7.08 -8.66 2.60
C GLY A 182 -6.36 -8.28 1.30
N VAL A 183 -6.33 -9.25 0.40
CA VAL A 183 -5.93 -9.08 -1.01
C VAL A 183 -7.08 -9.61 -1.87
N ILE A 184 -7.44 -8.88 -2.93
CA ILE A 184 -8.46 -9.32 -3.89
C ILE A 184 -7.88 -9.39 -5.29
N GLU A 185 -8.25 -10.45 -6.02
CA GLU A 185 -7.96 -10.65 -7.43
C GLU A 185 -9.20 -11.21 -8.16
N PRO A 186 -9.23 -11.32 -9.49
CA PRO A 186 -10.38 -11.86 -10.19
C PRO A 186 -10.80 -13.24 -9.68
N GLY A 187 -12.03 -13.33 -9.14
CA GLY A 187 -12.61 -14.56 -8.62
C GLY A 187 -12.22 -14.92 -7.19
N ARG A 188 -11.26 -14.26 -6.55
CA ARG A 188 -10.76 -14.63 -5.22
C ARG A 188 -10.50 -13.45 -4.32
N VAL A 189 -10.75 -13.64 -3.03
CA VAL A 189 -10.31 -12.74 -1.97
C VAL A 189 -9.60 -13.55 -0.88
N TYR A 190 -8.48 -13.02 -0.42
CA TYR A 190 -7.69 -13.60 0.65
C TYR A 190 -7.86 -12.74 1.90
N VAL A 191 -8.18 -13.37 3.02
CA VAL A 191 -8.38 -12.71 4.32
C VAL A 191 -7.47 -13.32 5.37
N HIS A 192 -7.03 -12.49 6.33
CA HIS A 192 -6.03 -12.88 7.32
C HIS A 192 -6.35 -12.29 8.69
N PHE A 193 -6.16 -13.10 9.71
CA PHE A 193 -6.39 -12.76 11.11
C PHE A 193 -5.20 -13.19 12.00
N GLY A 194 -3.98 -13.12 11.44
CA GLY A 194 -2.78 -13.61 12.13
C GLY A 194 -2.84 -15.13 12.34
N SER A 195 -2.47 -15.58 13.54
CA SER A 195 -2.50 -17.00 13.92
C SER A 195 -3.92 -17.59 14.05
N PHE A 196 -4.96 -16.74 14.10
CA PHE A 196 -6.34 -17.24 14.08
C PHE A 196 -6.75 -17.80 12.71
N GLY A 197 -6.06 -17.40 11.65
CA GLY A 197 -6.19 -18.04 10.36
C GLY A 197 -6.04 -17.13 9.14
N THR A 198 -5.85 -17.79 8.01
CA THR A 198 -5.80 -17.21 6.66
C THR A 198 -6.70 -18.04 5.74
N ALA A 199 -7.54 -17.40 4.95
CA ALA A 199 -8.44 -18.08 4.03
C ALA A 199 -8.51 -17.39 2.67
N CYS A 200 -8.81 -18.20 1.65
CA CYS A 200 -9.22 -17.74 0.34
C CYS A 200 -10.71 -18.03 0.15
N LEU A 201 -11.47 -17.03 -0.30
CA LEU A 201 -12.89 -17.16 -0.62
C LEU A 201 -13.12 -16.89 -2.11
N ASP A 202 -14.09 -17.57 -2.67
CA ASP A 202 -14.64 -17.28 -3.99
C ASP A 202 -15.48 -16.00 -3.93
N THR A 203 -15.17 -15.02 -4.75
CA THR A 203 -15.82 -13.69 -4.70
C THR A 203 -17.24 -13.68 -5.25
N SER A 204 -17.64 -14.71 -6.02
CA SER A 204 -18.99 -14.82 -6.57
C SER A 204 -19.98 -15.46 -5.60
N THR A 205 -19.51 -16.37 -4.75
CA THR A 205 -20.34 -17.15 -3.83
C THR A 205 -20.11 -16.83 -2.35
N GLY A 206 -19.02 -16.17 -2.00
CA GLY A 206 -18.58 -15.95 -0.62
C GLY A 206 -18.01 -17.20 0.06
N LYS A 207 -17.98 -18.34 -0.61
CA LYS A 207 -17.57 -19.63 -0.01
C LYS A 207 -16.06 -19.73 0.13
N VAL A 208 -15.63 -20.35 1.23
CA VAL A 208 -14.21 -20.65 1.48
C VAL A 208 -13.74 -21.71 0.48
N LEU A 209 -12.68 -21.39 -0.27
CA LEU A 209 -11.98 -22.30 -1.18
C LEU A 209 -10.91 -23.11 -0.45
N TRP A 210 -10.14 -22.44 0.40
CA TRP A 210 -9.19 -23.06 1.33
C TRP A 210 -9.00 -22.17 2.56
N LYS A 211 -8.55 -22.77 3.66
CA LYS A 211 -8.18 -22.06 4.89
C LYS A 211 -6.99 -22.72 5.60
N ARG A 212 -6.24 -21.93 6.37
CA ARG A 212 -5.10 -22.31 7.19
C ARG A 212 -5.24 -21.67 8.56
N ASP A 213 -5.18 -22.47 9.62
CA ASP A 213 -5.21 -22.06 11.04
C ASP A 213 -4.09 -22.75 11.86
N ASP A 214 -3.10 -23.30 11.14
CA ASP A 214 -1.98 -24.06 11.67
C ASP A 214 -0.64 -23.30 11.66
N LEU A 215 -0.67 -21.97 11.48
CA LEU A 215 0.52 -21.11 11.45
C LEU A 215 0.70 -20.43 12.82
N PRO A 216 1.53 -20.98 13.72
CA PRO A 216 1.64 -20.48 15.09
C PRO A 216 2.35 -19.13 15.15
N CYS A 217 1.81 -18.22 15.95
CA CYS A 217 2.42 -16.95 16.28
C CYS A 217 1.62 -16.29 17.39
N ARG A 218 2.25 -15.92 18.48
CA ARG A 218 1.60 -15.20 19.57
C ARG A 218 1.52 -13.71 19.24
N HIS A 219 0.35 -13.27 18.78
CA HIS A 219 0.09 -11.86 18.46
C HIS A 219 -0.25 -11.05 19.71
N TYR A 220 0.70 -10.85 20.60
CA TYR A 220 0.53 -9.93 21.72
C TYR A 220 -0.06 -8.59 21.23
N ARG A 221 -1.21 -8.16 21.77
CA ARG A 221 -2.00 -7.00 21.32
C ARG A 221 -2.63 -7.11 19.91
N GLY A 222 -2.81 -8.31 19.40
CA GLY A 222 -3.51 -8.60 18.16
C GLY A 222 -2.66 -8.56 16.89
N PRO A 223 -3.15 -9.17 15.79
CA PRO A 223 -2.51 -9.18 14.48
C PRO A 223 -2.63 -7.80 13.81
N SER A 224 -1.72 -7.47 12.90
CA SER A 224 -1.76 -6.18 12.19
C SER A 224 -1.19 -6.21 10.77
N SER A 225 -0.11 -6.97 10.52
CA SER A 225 0.47 -7.09 9.18
C SER A 225 -0.55 -7.61 8.19
N SER A 226 -0.74 -6.88 7.10
CA SER A 226 -1.65 -7.26 6.01
C SER A 226 -0.99 -8.26 5.07
N LEU A 227 -1.81 -8.92 4.27
CA LEU A 227 -1.35 -9.80 3.20
C LEU A 227 -0.63 -9.01 2.11
N VAL A 228 0.36 -9.66 1.47
CA VAL A 228 1.05 -9.16 0.30
C VAL A 228 0.92 -10.18 -0.82
N SER A 229 0.58 -9.73 -2.03
CA SER A 229 0.48 -10.56 -3.22
C SER A 229 1.76 -10.46 -4.04
N PHE A 230 2.32 -11.61 -4.43
CA PHE A 230 3.43 -11.67 -5.38
C PHE A 230 3.26 -12.88 -6.30
N GLU A 231 3.10 -12.67 -7.59
CA GLU A 231 2.85 -13.73 -8.58
C GLU A 231 1.75 -14.70 -8.13
N ASN A 232 2.06 -16.01 -7.97
CA ASN A 232 1.14 -17.04 -7.46
C ASN A 232 1.20 -17.19 -5.93
N LEU A 233 1.76 -16.24 -5.20
CA LEU A 233 1.97 -16.31 -3.76
C LEU A 233 1.16 -15.27 -3.00
N ILE A 234 0.62 -15.68 -1.84
CA ILE A 234 0.20 -14.80 -0.76
C ILE A 234 1.24 -14.90 0.35
N ILE A 235 1.85 -13.77 0.69
CA ILE A 235 2.91 -13.68 1.70
C ILE A 235 2.32 -13.10 2.98
N LEU A 236 2.58 -13.79 4.08
CA LEU A 236 2.18 -13.42 5.44
C LEU A 236 3.41 -13.04 6.26
N THR A 237 3.25 -12.03 7.11
CA THR A 237 4.24 -11.65 8.11
C THR A 237 3.72 -12.03 9.48
N MET A 238 4.41 -12.94 10.13
CA MET A 238 4.06 -13.52 11.42
C MET A 238 5.10 -13.07 12.47
N ASP A 239 5.09 -11.76 12.78
CA ASP A 239 5.98 -11.15 13.75
C ASP A 239 5.29 -11.06 15.12
N GLY A 240 5.32 -12.15 15.89
CA GLY A 240 4.74 -12.26 17.23
C GLY A 240 5.74 -12.00 18.35
N ALA A 241 5.28 -12.20 19.58
CA ALA A 241 6.12 -12.12 20.77
C ALA A 241 7.06 -13.33 20.88
N ASP A 242 6.63 -14.49 20.39
CA ASP A 242 7.32 -15.78 20.46
C ASP A 242 8.06 -16.15 19.18
N LEU A 243 7.40 -16.02 18.02
CA LEU A 243 7.92 -16.39 16.71
C LEU A 243 7.87 -15.20 15.76
N GLN A 244 8.90 -15.07 14.92
CA GLN A 244 9.02 -14.01 13.93
C GLN A 244 9.46 -14.61 12.60
N TYR A 245 8.56 -14.66 11.61
CA TYR A 245 8.82 -15.25 10.30
C TYR A 245 7.92 -14.70 9.22
N HIS A 246 8.36 -14.87 7.98
CA HIS A 246 7.52 -14.80 6.80
C HIS A 246 7.15 -16.19 6.30
N VAL A 247 5.97 -16.32 5.73
CA VAL A 247 5.54 -17.52 5.04
C VAL A 247 4.78 -17.16 3.77
N ALA A 248 5.11 -17.81 2.66
CA ALA A 248 4.37 -17.70 1.42
C ALA A 248 3.50 -18.94 1.20
N LEU A 249 2.25 -18.68 0.87
CA LEU A 249 1.27 -19.69 0.52
C LEU A 249 0.95 -19.62 -0.98
N ASP A 250 0.82 -20.78 -1.61
CA ASP A 250 0.28 -20.89 -2.97
C ASP A 250 -1.16 -20.39 -3.01
N LYS A 251 -1.48 -19.46 -3.89
CA LYS A 251 -2.79 -18.83 -4.01
C LYS A 251 -3.93 -19.79 -4.27
N ASN A 252 -3.67 -20.89 -4.98
CA ASN A 252 -4.70 -21.86 -5.37
C ASN A 252 -5.03 -22.85 -4.26
N THR A 253 -4.03 -23.26 -3.48
CA THR A 253 -4.13 -24.40 -2.56
C THR A 253 -3.96 -24.04 -1.09
N GLY A 254 -3.44 -22.85 -0.78
CA GLY A 254 -3.07 -22.46 0.59
C GLY A 254 -1.85 -23.21 1.15
N LYS A 255 -1.18 -24.07 0.34
CA LYS A 255 0.00 -24.81 0.77
C LYS A 255 1.20 -23.89 0.94
N THR A 256 2.01 -24.12 1.96
CA THR A 256 3.27 -23.39 2.16
C THR A 256 4.25 -23.69 1.04
N VAL A 257 4.74 -22.63 0.39
CA VAL A 257 5.78 -22.69 -0.64
C VAL A 257 7.15 -22.47 0.00
N TRP A 258 7.27 -21.44 0.82
CA TRP A 258 8.47 -21.18 1.61
C TRP A 258 8.12 -20.56 2.97
N LYS A 259 9.03 -20.72 3.94
CA LYS A 259 8.97 -20.09 5.27
C LYS A 259 10.37 -19.66 5.68
N THR A 260 10.53 -18.42 6.14
CA THR A 260 11.82 -17.84 6.53
C THR A 260 11.71 -17.11 7.86
N ASN A 261 12.51 -17.52 8.84
CA ASN A 261 12.59 -16.84 10.13
C ASN A 261 13.39 -15.54 10.00
N ARG A 262 13.07 -14.54 10.83
CA ARG A 262 13.89 -13.34 10.99
C ARG A 262 15.29 -13.72 11.52
N SER A 263 16.34 -13.15 10.92
CA SER A 263 17.73 -13.51 11.24
C SER A 263 18.36 -12.64 12.35
N VAL A 264 17.61 -11.68 12.91
CA VAL A 264 18.15 -10.82 13.99
C VAL A 264 18.47 -11.63 15.25
N ALA A 265 19.63 -11.36 15.85
CA ALA A 265 19.97 -11.90 17.16
C ALA A 265 19.25 -11.06 18.24
N TRP A 266 18.38 -11.70 18.99
CA TRP A 266 17.54 -11.00 19.98
C TRP A 266 18.34 -10.48 21.17
N ASN A 267 19.29 -11.29 21.71
CA ASN A 267 20.19 -10.97 22.81
C ASN A 267 19.47 -10.37 24.04
N ASP A 268 18.24 -10.81 24.29
CA ASP A 268 17.35 -10.25 25.31
C ASP A 268 16.94 -11.27 26.37
N GLU A 269 17.50 -12.47 26.36
CA GLU A 269 17.12 -13.59 27.26
C GLU A 269 17.45 -13.33 28.73
N ASN A 270 18.44 -12.48 29.01
CA ASN A 270 18.93 -12.20 30.36
C ASN A 270 18.91 -10.72 30.75
N VAL A 271 18.09 -9.90 30.08
CA VAL A 271 17.99 -8.46 30.39
C VAL A 271 16.97 -8.23 31.50
N PRO A 272 17.37 -7.79 32.71
CA PRO A 272 16.44 -7.56 33.82
C PRO A 272 15.34 -6.56 33.42
N GLY A 273 14.09 -6.89 33.74
CA GLY A 273 12.94 -6.04 33.43
C GLY A 273 12.47 -6.08 31.98
N GLN A 274 13.12 -6.83 31.10
CA GLN A 274 12.66 -7.07 29.74
C GLN A 274 11.93 -8.42 29.68
N MET A 275 10.65 -8.38 29.37
CA MET A 275 9.85 -9.59 29.14
C MET A 275 10.09 -10.07 27.70
N ALA A 276 11.23 -10.75 27.50
CA ALA A 276 11.71 -11.13 26.16
C ALA A 276 10.71 -11.97 25.35
N LYS A 277 9.90 -12.80 26.04
CA LYS A 277 8.92 -13.69 25.38
C LYS A 277 7.46 -13.25 25.54
N ASP A 278 7.18 -12.22 26.34
CA ASP A 278 5.82 -11.90 26.78
C ASP A 278 5.39 -10.46 26.45
N GLY A 279 6.03 -9.78 25.51
CA GLY A 279 5.71 -8.41 25.21
C GLY A 279 6.02 -7.97 23.78
N ASP A 280 6.06 -6.68 23.57
CA ASP A 280 6.23 -6.06 22.26
C ASP A 280 7.65 -6.15 21.68
N MET A 281 8.65 -6.47 22.48
CA MET A 281 10.07 -6.25 22.13
C MET A 281 10.56 -7.06 20.92
N ARG A 282 9.90 -8.17 20.61
CA ARG A 282 10.19 -8.96 19.40
C ARG A 282 9.10 -8.82 18.34
N LYS A 283 8.02 -8.12 18.67
CA LYS A 283 6.86 -7.97 17.81
C LYS A 283 7.04 -6.82 16.81
N ALA A 284 6.43 -7.00 15.63
CA ALA A 284 6.20 -5.93 14.67
C ALA A 284 4.80 -6.06 14.03
N HIS A 285 4.34 -4.98 13.44
CA HIS A 285 3.02 -4.83 12.86
C HIS A 285 3.05 -4.42 11.38
N SER A 286 4.26 -4.12 10.87
CA SER A 286 4.45 -3.58 9.53
C SER A 286 4.11 -4.61 8.45
N THR A 287 3.46 -4.13 7.40
CA THR A 287 3.20 -4.89 6.17
C THR A 287 4.38 -4.68 5.22
N PRO A 288 4.97 -5.74 4.65
CA PRO A 288 6.04 -5.61 3.67
C PRO A 288 5.60 -4.92 2.38
N LEU A 289 6.55 -4.31 1.67
CA LEU A 289 6.35 -3.72 0.35
C LEU A 289 7.17 -4.48 -0.69
N ILE A 290 6.54 -4.90 -1.79
CA ILE A 290 7.25 -5.41 -2.96
C ILE A 290 7.71 -4.22 -3.81
N VAL A 291 9.01 -4.21 -4.12
CA VAL A 291 9.64 -3.16 -4.93
C VAL A 291 10.44 -3.78 -6.07
N THR A 292 10.75 -2.99 -7.07
CA THR A 292 11.75 -3.36 -8.09
C THR A 292 13.01 -2.56 -7.83
N ALA A 293 14.08 -3.26 -7.39
CA ALA A 293 15.38 -2.68 -7.16
C ALA A 293 16.37 -3.37 -8.16
N ASP A 294 17.10 -2.58 -8.94
CA ASP A 294 18.02 -3.04 -9.97
C ASP A 294 17.44 -4.10 -10.92
N GLY A 295 16.17 -3.88 -11.33
CA GLY A 295 15.45 -4.78 -12.24
C GLY A 295 14.98 -6.10 -11.60
N LYS A 296 15.15 -6.28 -10.28
CA LYS A 296 14.72 -7.48 -9.54
C LYS A 296 13.66 -7.14 -8.50
N ALA A 297 12.72 -8.05 -8.33
CA ALA A 297 11.74 -7.93 -7.24
C ALA A 297 12.43 -8.13 -5.89
N GLN A 298 12.15 -7.23 -4.94
CA GLN A 298 12.53 -7.36 -3.54
C GLN A 298 11.33 -7.09 -2.65
N MET A 299 11.26 -7.79 -1.53
CA MET A 299 10.31 -7.55 -0.47
C MET A 299 11.00 -6.80 0.67
N VAL A 300 10.73 -5.51 0.83
CA VAL A 300 11.23 -4.70 1.95
C VAL A 300 10.30 -4.90 3.14
N SER A 301 10.85 -5.34 4.27
CA SER A 301 10.08 -5.68 5.46
C SER A 301 10.71 -5.11 6.72
N ALA A 302 9.99 -4.19 7.39
CA ALA A 302 10.38 -3.70 8.71
C ALA A 302 9.89 -4.66 9.80
N GLY A 303 10.78 -5.05 10.71
CA GLY A 303 10.51 -5.92 11.84
C GLY A 303 10.89 -5.28 13.18
N ALA A 304 10.91 -6.04 14.26
CA ALA A 304 11.52 -5.61 15.51
C ALA A 304 13.04 -5.73 15.40
N LYS A 305 13.75 -4.70 15.84
CA LYS A 305 15.21 -4.57 15.88
C LYS A 305 15.94 -4.63 14.53
N ALA A 306 15.24 -4.89 13.43
CA ALA A 306 15.83 -4.85 12.09
C ALA A 306 14.80 -4.67 10.97
N ALA A 307 15.23 -4.14 9.83
CA ALA A 307 14.52 -4.22 8.58
C ALA A 307 15.35 -4.99 7.55
N TYR A 308 14.66 -5.53 6.55
CA TYR A 308 15.23 -6.52 5.66
C TYR A 308 14.76 -6.33 4.23
N GLY A 309 15.59 -6.77 3.29
CA GLY A 309 15.19 -7.09 1.92
C GLY A 309 15.21 -8.60 1.70
N TYR A 310 14.12 -9.13 1.17
CA TYR A 310 13.98 -10.54 0.82
C TYR A 310 13.72 -10.71 -0.68
N ASP A 311 14.10 -11.84 -1.21
CA ASP A 311 13.60 -12.33 -2.49
C ASP A 311 12.17 -12.87 -2.28
N PRO A 312 11.12 -12.24 -2.83
CA PRO A 312 9.75 -12.62 -2.56
C PRO A 312 9.36 -13.99 -3.14
N ALA A 313 10.05 -14.49 -4.16
CA ALA A 313 9.79 -15.79 -4.77
C ALA A 313 10.26 -16.95 -3.88
N THR A 314 11.34 -16.75 -3.11
CA THR A 314 12.03 -17.82 -2.37
C THR A 314 12.05 -17.60 -0.85
N GLY A 315 11.77 -16.39 -0.38
CA GLY A 315 11.93 -15.99 1.01
C GLY A 315 13.38 -15.81 1.46
N ARG A 316 14.36 -15.88 0.55
CA ARG A 316 15.76 -15.71 0.88
C ARG A 316 16.05 -14.26 1.29
N GLU A 317 16.67 -14.09 2.47
CA GLU A 317 17.15 -12.79 2.93
C GLU A 317 18.29 -12.30 2.02
N ILE A 318 18.19 -11.05 1.56
CA ILE A 318 19.21 -10.40 0.70
C ILE A 318 20.08 -9.50 1.56
N TRP A 319 19.45 -8.61 2.32
CA TRP A 319 20.13 -7.67 3.21
C TRP A 319 19.30 -7.42 4.49
N LYS A 320 19.97 -6.92 5.51
CA LYS A 320 19.34 -6.37 6.70
C LYS A 320 20.06 -5.12 7.21
N VAL A 321 19.30 -4.24 7.88
CA VAL A 321 19.80 -3.13 8.70
C VAL A 321 19.24 -3.27 10.11
N GLN A 322 20.09 -3.10 11.12
CA GLN A 322 19.72 -3.28 12.52
C GLN A 322 19.49 -1.93 13.21
N TYR A 323 18.51 -1.90 14.12
CA TYR A 323 18.20 -0.77 14.99
C TYR A 323 17.76 -1.28 16.38
N LYS A 324 17.56 -0.37 17.34
CA LYS A 324 17.24 -0.77 18.72
C LYS A 324 15.74 -0.87 18.99
N ASP A 325 14.91 -0.22 18.19
CA ASP A 325 13.47 -0.12 18.41
C ASP A 325 12.69 -1.34 17.92
N PHE A 326 11.42 -1.43 18.27
CA PHE A 326 10.54 -2.56 18.01
C PHE A 326 9.09 -2.09 17.80
N SER A 327 8.18 -3.02 17.54
CA SER A 327 6.74 -2.76 17.38
C SER A 327 6.39 -1.78 16.27
N THR A 328 7.23 -1.73 15.20
CA THR A 328 6.98 -0.88 14.04
C THR A 328 5.69 -1.27 13.32
N ALA A 329 4.84 -0.30 12.96
CA ALA A 329 3.58 -0.52 12.24
C ALA A 329 3.55 0.05 10.82
N PRO A 330 4.19 1.20 10.51
CA PRO A 330 4.13 1.77 9.18
C PRO A 330 4.69 0.84 8.10
N ARG A 331 3.99 0.73 6.97
CA ARG A 331 4.50 0.07 5.77
C ARG A 331 5.64 0.92 5.19
N PRO A 332 6.77 0.34 4.78
CA PRO A 332 7.80 1.05 4.03
C PRO A 332 7.27 1.70 2.75
N VAL A 333 7.92 2.77 2.29
CA VAL A 333 7.77 3.30 0.93
C VAL A 333 9.11 3.28 0.23
N PHE A 334 9.13 3.37 -1.11
CA PHE A 334 10.33 3.15 -1.90
C PHE A 334 10.40 4.13 -3.07
N ASP A 335 11.60 4.66 -3.32
CA ASP A 335 11.88 5.49 -4.49
C ASP A 335 13.38 5.47 -4.81
N HIS A 336 13.73 5.40 -6.10
CA HIS A 336 15.09 5.51 -6.63
C HIS A 336 16.15 4.69 -5.85
N GLY A 337 15.84 3.43 -5.54
CA GLY A 337 16.75 2.52 -4.84
C GLY A 337 16.83 2.74 -3.32
N LEU A 338 16.02 3.65 -2.76
CA LEU A 338 15.92 3.90 -1.33
C LEU A 338 14.61 3.36 -0.76
N ALA A 339 14.72 2.52 0.25
CA ALA A 339 13.59 2.14 1.11
C ALA A 339 13.52 3.09 2.31
N PHE A 340 12.33 3.66 2.55
CA PHE A 340 12.08 4.52 3.69
C PHE A 340 11.32 3.74 4.75
N ILE A 341 11.95 3.55 5.90
CA ILE A 341 11.55 2.59 6.93
C ILE A 341 11.38 3.31 8.26
N VAL A 342 10.26 3.10 8.94
CA VAL A 342 10.07 3.53 10.33
C VAL A 342 10.54 2.41 11.24
N THR A 343 11.46 2.73 12.17
CA THR A 343 12.19 1.72 12.95
C THR A 343 11.39 1.13 14.12
N GLY A 344 10.39 1.82 14.63
CA GLY A 344 9.61 1.28 15.74
C GLY A 344 8.67 2.28 16.41
N MET A 345 8.36 2.01 17.68
CA MET A 345 7.32 2.71 18.42
C MET A 345 7.85 3.68 19.48
N THR A 346 8.99 3.39 20.11
CA THR A 346 9.49 4.13 21.28
C THR A 346 10.51 5.21 20.94
N MET A 347 11.54 4.83 20.18
CA MET A 347 12.60 5.73 19.68
C MET A 347 12.49 5.84 18.15
N ARG A 348 11.27 5.96 17.66
CA ARG A 348 10.95 5.88 16.25
C ARG A 348 11.73 6.90 15.41
N GLU A 349 12.36 6.39 14.38
CA GLU A 349 13.07 7.17 13.38
C GLU A 349 12.58 6.74 11.99
N LEU A 350 12.59 7.66 11.03
CA LEU A 350 12.44 7.33 9.61
C LEU A 350 13.85 7.25 8.99
N TRP A 351 14.20 6.10 8.46
CA TRP A 351 15.48 5.84 7.84
C TRP A 351 15.35 5.70 6.33
N ALA A 352 16.24 6.30 5.56
CA ALA A 352 16.45 5.99 4.16
C ALA A 352 17.58 4.96 4.02
N VAL A 353 17.26 3.82 3.44
CA VAL A 353 18.16 2.66 3.33
C VAL A 353 18.31 2.28 1.86
N LYS A 354 19.56 2.18 1.38
CA LYS A 354 19.85 1.62 0.05
C LYS A 354 19.48 0.14 0.00
N THR A 355 18.92 -0.30 -1.13
CA THR A 355 18.42 -1.66 -1.31
C THR A 355 19.33 -2.55 -2.18
N ASP A 356 20.48 -2.05 -2.61
CA ASP A 356 21.47 -2.71 -3.46
C ASP A 356 22.50 -3.56 -2.70
N GLY A 357 22.49 -3.53 -1.37
CA GLY A 357 23.43 -4.25 -0.51
C GLY A 357 23.13 -5.74 -0.34
N GLN A 358 24.03 -6.45 0.33
CA GLN A 358 23.90 -7.87 0.70
C GLN A 358 24.40 -8.13 2.12
N GLY A 359 23.73 -9.02 2.85
CA GLY A 359 24.06 -9.34 4.24
C GLY A 359 23.71 -8.24 5.21
N ASP A 360 24.49 -8.06 6.27
CA ASP A 360 24.31 -6.96 7.24
C ASP A 360 24.92 -5.67 6.68
N VAL A 361 24.06 -4.73 6.33
CA VAL A 361 24.45 -3.44 5.72
C VAL A 361 24.18 -2.25 6.65
N THR A 362 24.09 -2.49 7.95
CA THR A 362 23.72 -1.50 8.96
C THR A 362 24.60 -0.23 8.90
N ASP A 363 25.92 -0.42 8.73
CA ASP A 363 26.89 0.69 8.76
C ASP A 363 27.09 1.35 7.38
N THR A 364 26.56 0.76 6.31
CA THR A 364 26.89 1.21 4.93
C THR A 364 25.69 1.67 4.13
N ALA A 365 24.47 1.12 4.38
CA ALA A 365 23.29 1.40 3.56
C ALA A 365 22.42 2.55 4.05
N VAL A 366 22.55 2.99 5.32
CA VAL A 366 21.72 4.06 5.89
C VAL A 366 22.22 5.42 5.43
N MET A 367 21.43 6.08 4.58
CA MET A 367 21.80 7.37 3.97
C MET A 367 21.50 8.55 4.88
N TRP A 368 20.33 8.54 5.52
CA TRP A 368 19.91 9.59 6.45
C TRP A 368 18.83 9.07 7.42
N LYS A 369 18.59 9.83 8.48
CA LYS A 369 17.62 9.52 9.54
C LYS A 369 16.87 10.79 9.94
N LEU A 370 15.56 10.71 10.03
CA LEU A 370 14.70 11.71 10.69
C LEU A 370 14.30 11.17 12.07
N LYS A 371 14.49 11.98 13.12
CA LYS A 371 14.29 11.57 14.52
C LYS A 371 13.06 12.16 15.20
N THR A 372 12.41 13.14 14.58
CA THR A 372 11.30 13.88 15.18
C THR A 372 10.09 13.86 14.27
N HIS A 373 8.90 13.88 14.88
CA HIS A 373 7.62 13.94 14.16
C HIS A 373 7.40 12.82 13.15
N VAL A 374 7.92 11.62 13.46
CA VAL A 374 7.73 10.40 12.66
C VAL A 374 6.46 9.71 13.14
N GLY A 375 5.56 9.34 12.23
CA GLY A 375 4.33 8.62 12.54
C GLY A 375 4.59 7.23 13.14
N ARG A 376 3.84 6.87 14.18
CA ARG A 376 3.93 5.56 14.87
C ARG A 376 3.15 4.49 14.14
N TYR A 377 1.96 4.85 13.60
CA TYR A 377 1.01 3.93 12.98
C TYR A 377 0.82 4.20 11.50
N ALA A 378 0.63 5.47 11.13
CA ALA A 378 0.44 5.88 9.76
C ALA A 378 1.72 5.69 8.94
N SER A 379 1.61 5.01 7.81
CA SER A 379 2.72 4.84 6.87
C SER A 379 3.10 6.19 6.24
N PRO A 380 4.36 6.44 5.94
CA PRO A 380 4.74 7.60 5.14
C PRO A 380 4.09 7.54 3.75
N LEU A 381 3.93 8.69 3.13
CA LEU A 381 3.51 8.84 1.74
C LEU A 381 4.60 9.55 0.96
N LEU A 382 4.95 9.03 -0.19
CA LEU A 382 5.96 9.61 -1.07
C LEU A 382 5.25 10.17 -2.31
N ALA A 383 5.48 11.44 -2.65
CA ALA A 383 4.94 12.05 -3.86
C ALA A 383 5.91 13.12 -4.37
N ASP A 384 6.22 13.09 -5.67
CA ASP A 384 7.08 14.07 -6.36
C ASP A 384 8.45 14.29 -5.66
N GLY A 385 9.09 13.20 -5.21
CA GLY A 385 10.38 13.25 -4.50
C GLY A 385 10.31 13.78 -3.07
N LEU A 386 9.12 14.01 -2.54
CA LEU A 386 8.86 14.45 -1.18
C LEU A 386 8.20 13.34 -0.36
N ILE A 387 8.60 13.20 0.90
CA ILE A 387 7.97 12.29 1.85
C ILE A 387 7.11 13.09 2.82
N TYR A 388 5.91 12.60 3.07
CA TYR A 388 4.97 13.14 4.04
C TYR A 388 4.76 12.13 5.16
N THR A 389 4.99 12.54 6.42
CA THR A 389 4.74 11.72 7.61
C THR A 389 3.73 12.41 8.52
N ALA A 390 2.79 11.65 9.07
CA ALA A 390 1.77 12.14 9.98
C ALA A 390 1.93 11.47 11.35
N ALA A 391 2.21 12.26 12.37
CA ALA A 391 2.47 11.80 13.73
C ALA A 391 1.24 11.93 14.65
N GLU A 392 1.17 11.10 15.69
CA GLU A 392 0.07 11.14 16.68
C GLU A 392 0.08 12.42 17.52
N GLU A 393 1.21 13.12 17.57
CA GLU A 393 1.33 14.44 18.23
C GLU A 393 0.75 15.57 17.38
N SER A 394 -0.05 15.24 16.36
CA SER A 394 -0.73 16.20 15.46
C SER A 394 0.18 16.91 14.46
N PHE A 395 1.42 16.46 14.29
CA PHE A 395 2.36 17.03 13.32
C PHE A 395 2.30 16.29 11.98
N VAL A 396 2.39 17.06 10.91
CA VAL A 396 2.71 16.56 9.57
C VAL A 396 4.02 17.18 9.11
N THR A 397 4.94 16.35 8.68
CA THR A 397 6.26 16.77 8.19
C THR A 397 6.42 16.39 6.73
N CYS A 398 6.88 17.32 5.92
CA CYS A 398 7.34 17.12 4.55
C CYS A 398 8.86 17.23 4.50
N LEU A 399 9.50 16.28 3.84
CA LEU A 399 10.95 16.23 3.70
C LEU A 399 11.36 15.76 2.30
N GLU A 400 12.57 16.14 1.89
CA GLU A 400 13.20 15.64 0.67
C GLU A 400 13.51 14.15 0.81
N ALA A 401 13.03 13.34 -0.11
CA ALA A 401 13.28 11.89 -0.09
C ALA A 401 14.77 11.55 -0.25
N ALA A 402 15.49 12.29 -1.10
CA ALA A 402 16.88 12.02 -1.38
C ALA A 402 17.82 12.36 -0.21
N THR A 403 17.52 13.39 0.59
CA THR A 403 18.46 13.95 1.59
C THR A 403 17.94 13.87 3.03
N GLY A 404 16.64 13.66 3.23
CA GLY A 404 15.99 13.73 4.55
C GLY A 404 15.86 15.16 5.09
N GLN A 405 16.19 16.19 4.28
CA GLN A 405 16.04 17.57 4.70
C GLN A 405 14.57 17.93 4.86
N THR A 406 14.20 18.43 6.03
CA THR A 406 12.84 18.91 6.30
C THR A 406 12.54 20.14 5.44
N VAL A 407 11.47 20.08 4.66
CA VAL A 407 10.93 21.18 3.86
C VAL A 407 10.01 22.04 4.71
N TRP A 408 9.09 21.41 5.43
CA TRP A 408 8.23 22.05 6.42
C TRP A 408 7.72 21.03 7.45
N THR A 409 7.34 21.53 8.63
CA THR A 409 6.65 20.78 9.68
C THR A 409 5.53 21.65 10.22
N GLU A 410 4.30 21.13 10.20
CA GLU A 410 3.11 21.86 10.63
C GLU A 410 2.29 21.06 11.62
N ARG A 411 1.70 21.73 12.58
CA ARG A 411 0.79 21.15 13.54
C ARG A 411 -0.64 21.39 13.09
N ILE A 412 -1.28 20.37 12.52
CA ILE A 412 -2.62 20.49 11.90
C ILE A 412 -3.76 19.88 12.72
N GLY A 413 -3.47 19.38 13.90
CA GLY A 413 -4.46 18.70 14.74
C GLY A 413 -4.57 17.20 14.44
N GLY A 414 -5.46 16.52 15.17
CA GLY A 414 -5.75 15.09 14.99
C GLY A 414 -4.69 14.13 15.52
N LYS A 415 -5.05 12.84 15.57
CA LYS A 415 -4.18 11.72 15.85
C LYS A 415 -4.28 10.75 14.68
N TYR A 416 -3.16 10.39 14.09
CA TYR A 416 -3.15 9.63 12.85
C TYR A 416 -2.81 8.15 13.07
N ALA A 417 -3.76 7.25 12.79
CA ALA A 417 -3.55 5.81 12.69
C ALA A 417 -3.71 5.33 11.24
N ALA A 418 -4.70 5.85 10.54
CA ALA A 418 -4.90 5.61 9.12
C ALA A 418 -3.75 6.21 8.30
N SER A 419 -3.24 5.45 7.34
CA SER A 419 -2.19 5.93 6.44
C SER A 419 -2.77 6.91 5.40
N PRO A 420 -2.03 7.97 5.05
CA PRO A 420 -2.44 8.92 4.02
C PRO A 420 -2.48 8.27 2.63
N ILE A 421 -3.26 8.87 1.74
CA ILE A 421 -3.26 8.51 0.31
C ILE A 421 -3.02 9.73 -0.57
N TYR A 422 -2.42 9.47 -1.73
CA TYR A 422 -2.31 10.41 -2.83
C TYR A 422 -3.32 10.06 -3.90
N ALA A 423 -4.24 10.97 -4.17
CA ALA A 423 -5.29 10.79 -5.17
C ALA A 423 -5.68 12.13 -5.79
N ASP A 424 -5.94 12.15 -7.10
CA ASP A 424 -6.41 13.35 -7.83
C ASP A 424 -5.53 14.59 -7.57
N GLY A 425 -4.19 14.40 -7.51
CA GLY A 425 -3.23 15.47 -7.27
C GLY A 425 -3.23 16.06 -5.84
N ARG A 426 -3.78 15.35 -4.86
CA ARG A 426 -3.95 15.80 -3.47
C ARG A 426 -3.52 14.72 -2.49
N ILE A 427 -3.14 15.14 -1.29
CA ILE A 427 -2.85 14.28 -0.16
C ILE A 427 -4.01 14.35 0.82
N TYR A 428 -4.50 13.18 1.23
CA TYR A 428 -5.60 13.06 2.18
C TYR A 428 -5.10 12.39 3.46
N LEU A 429 -5.28 13.07 4.59
CA LEU A 429 -4.90 12.62 5.93
C LEU A 429 -6.17 12.39 6.76
N PHE A 430 -6.29 11.23 7.39
CA PHE A 430 -7.49 10.78 8.10
C PHE A 430 -7.16 10.57 9.58
N ASP A 431 -7.82 11.29 10.48
CA ASP A 431 -7.56 11.20 11.91
C ASP A 431 -8.56 10.29 12.66
N GLN A 432 -8.21 9.98 13.90
CA GLN A 432 -9.00 9.10 14.77
C GLN A 432 -10.29 9.73 15.29
N GLU A 433 -10.48 11.02 15.12
CA GLU A 433 -11.68 11.78 15.50
C GLU A 433 -12.66 11.97 14.33
N GLY A 434 -12.26 11.60 13.09
CA GLY A 434 -13.14 11.65 11.91
C GLY A 434 -12.85 12.82 10.97
N THR A 435 -11.83 13.62 11.27
CA THR A 435 -11.42 14.71 10.40
C THR A 435 -10.54 14.19 9.27
N THR A 436 -10.81 14.65 8.07
CA THR A 436 -9.94 14.46 6.90
C THR A 436 -9.38 15.80 6.47
N THR A 437 -8.06 15.97 6.59
CA THR A 437 -7.35 17.15 6.08
C THR A 437 -6.82 16.86 4.69
N VAL A 438 -7.14 17.72 3.72
CA VAL A 438 -6.70 17.61 2.33
C VAL A 438 -5.61 18.64 2.08
N LEU A 439 -4.43 18.18 1.66
CA LEU A 439 -3.28 19.04 1.38
C LEU A 439 -2.98 19.09 -0.12
N LYS A 440 -2.47 20.24 -0.56
CA LYS A 440 -1.75 20.34 -1.83
C LYS A 440 -0.35 19.77 -1.62
N PRO A 441 0.08 18.79 -2.44
CA PRO A 441 1.47 18.33 -2.39
C PRO A 441 2.43 19.45 -2.81
N GLY A 442 3.64 19.44 -2.23
CA GLY A 442 4.69 20.37 -2.62
C GLY A 442 5.46 20.98 -1.45
N ARG A 443 6.35 21.90 -1.81
CA ARG A 443 7.30 22.54 -0.90
C ARG A 443 6.70 23.63 0.00
N THR A 444 5.49 24.06 -0.27
CA THR A 444 4.76 25.04 0.53
C THR A 444 3.55 24.35 1.15
N PHE A 445 3.42 24.45 2.45
CA PHE A 445 2.25 23.92 3.16
C PHE A 445 0.97 24.65 2.75
N GLN A 446 -0.02 23.89 2.31
CA GLN A 446 -1.33 24.43 1.96
C GLN A 446 -2.44 23.41 2.23
N VAL A 447 -3.38 23.76 3.11
CA VAL A 447 -4.63 23.03 3.30
C VAL A 447 -5.63 23.45 2.23
N LEU A 448 -6.18 22.49 1.52
CA LEU A 448 -7.20 22.70 0.48
C LEU A 448 -8.62 22.56 1.02
N ALA A 449 -8.82 21.61 1.96
CA ALA A 449 -10.11 21.34 2.57
C ALA A 449 -9.94 20.61 3.91
N THR A 450 -11.00 20.70 4.72
CA THR A 450 -11.19 19.88 5.92
C THR A 450 -12.61 19.30 5.85
N ASN A 451 -12.73 17.98 6.06
CA ASN A 451 -13.99 17.25 6.01
C ASN A 451 -14.16 16.45 7.29
N THR A 452 -15.39 16.12 7.67
CA THR A 452 -15.65 15.36 8.90
C THR A 452 -16.70 14.29 8.68
N LEU A 453 -16.43 13.09 9.20
CA LEU A 453 -17.36 11.98 9.33
C LEU A 453 -17.36 11.49 10.78
N ALA A 454 -18.45 10.88 11.21
CA ALA A 454 -18.58 10.33 12.55
C ALA A 454 -17.67 9.10 12.78
N ASP A 455 -17.38 8.83 14.06
CA ASP A 455 -16.70 7.62 14.57
C ASP A 455 -15.20 7.47 14.25
N GLY A 456 -14.59 8.41 13.52
CA GLY A 456 -13.15 8.46 13.29
C GLY A 456 -12.56 7.29 12.50
N PHE A 457 -11.27 7.43 12.14
CA PHE A 457 -10.58 6.49 11.25
C PHE A 457 -9.45 5.75 11.96
N MET A 458 -9.54 4.42 11.96
CA MET A 458 -8.43 3.53 12.29
C MET A 458 -7.95 2.77 11.03
N ALA A 459 -8.88 2.46 10.13
CA ALA A 459 -8.58 1.87 8.83
C ALA A 459 -8.06 2.92 7.85
N SER A 460 -7.06 2.55 7.06
CA SER A 460 -6.63 3.38 5.93
C SER A 460 -7.71 3.38 4.84
N PRO A 461 -7.84 4.47 4.07
CA PRO A 461 -8.87 4.60 3.04
C PRO A 461 -8.56 3.77 1.80
N ALA A 462 -9.58 3.62 0.94
CA ALA A 462 -9.44 3.13 -0.42
C ALA A 462 -10.08 4.11 -1.39
N ALA A 463 -9.59 4.14 -2.64
CA ALA A 463 -10.17 4.93 -3.72
C ALA A 463 -10.36 4.06 -4.98
N SER A 464 -11.50 4.20 -5.63
CA SER A 464 -11.81 3.46 -6.85
C SER A 464 -12.70 4.29 -7.78
N GLY A 465 -12.27 4.50 -9.01
CA GLY A 465 -12.94 5.42 -9.93
C GLY A 465 -12.96 6.86 -9.38
N ASN A 466 -14.14 7.45 -9.30
CA ASN A 466 -14.37 8.81 -8.76
C ASN A 466 -14.84 8.82 -7.28
N ALA A 467 -14.62 7.74 -6.55
CA ALA A 467 -15.14 7.58 -5.19
C ALA A 467 -14.06 7.16 -4.19
N PHE A 468 -14.18 7.65 -2.96
CA PHE A 468 -13.54 7.08 -1.80
C PHE A 468 -14.43 6.04 -1.13
N PHE A 469 -13.80 5.01 -0.58
CA PHE A 469 -14.40 4.04 0.32
C PHE A 469 -13.72 4.18 1.68
N LEU A 470 -14.41 4.79 2.61
CA LEU A 470 -13.88 5.18 3.92
C LEU A 470 -14.51 4.32 5.01
N ARG A 471 -13.67 3.55 5.71
CA ARG A 471 -14.10 2.77 6.86
C ARG A 471 -13.85 3.54 8.14
N THR A 472 -14.89 3.94 8.82
CA THR A 472 -14.84 4.42 10.21
C THR A 472 -14.86 3.24 11.19
N LYS A 473 -14.89 3.49 12.48
CA LYS A 473 -14.96 2.42 13.51
C LYS A 473 -16.21 1.56 13.38
N THR A 474 -17.31 2.11 12.83
CA THR A 474 -18.64 1.46 12.80
C THR A 474 -19.23 1.30 11.39
N HIS A 475 -18.84 2.15 10.43
CA HIS A 475 -19.47 2.20 9.11
C HIS A 475 -18.45 2.17 7.97
N LEU A 476 -18.92 1.73 6.82
CA LEU A 476 -18.29 1.96 5.53
C LEU A 476 -19.08 3.02 4.77
N TYR A 477 -18.37 4.01 4.23
CA TYR A 477 -18.93 5.09 3.40
C TYR A 477 -18.42 4.99 1.98
N ARG A 478 -19.26 5.30 1.01
CA ARG A 478 -18.84 5.71 -0.32
C ARG A 478 -19.05 7.20 -0.46
N ILE A 479 -17.96 7.90 -0.73
CA ILE A 479 -17.91 9.34 -0.92
C ILE A 479 -17.63 9.61 -2.39
N GLU A 480 -18.58 10.25 -3.08
CA GLU A 480 -18.43 10.65 -4.48
C GLU A 480 -19.17 11.96 -4.75
N SER A 481 -18.65 12.75 -5.68
CA SER A 481 -19.37 13.97 -6.13
C SER A 481 -20.70 13.58 -6.77
N ALA A 482 -21.76 14.34 -6.45
CA ALA A 482 -23.02 14.19 -7.16
C ALA A 482 -22.78 14.31 -8.67
N SER A 483 -23.32 13.37 -9.44
CA SER A 483 -23.26 13.46 -10.91
C SER A 483 -23.80 14.80 -11.33
N ARG A 484 -23.00 15.60 -12.05
CA ARG A 484 -23.56 16.74 -12.80
C ARG A 484 -24.46 16.13 -13.87
N THR A 485 -25.74 15.94 -13.55
CA THR A 485 -26.76 15.75 -14.60
C THR A 485 -26.67 16.97 -15.47
N GLY A 486 -26.19 16.80 -16.69
CA GLY A 486 -26.10 17.88 -17.67
C GLY A 486 -27.46 18.56 -17.81
N VAL A 487 -27.43 19.88 -17.65
CA VAL A 487 -28.50 20.77 -18.10
C VAL A 487 -28.35 20.96 -19.60
#